data_7b16b93b8a3b5f0d958757635fdeb56a
#
_entry.id   7b16b93b8a3b5f0d958757635fdeb56a
#
_cell.length_a   1.000
_cell.length_b   1.000
_cell.length_c   1.000
_cell.angle_alpha   90.00
_cell.angle_beta   90.00
_cell.angle_gamma   90.00
#
_symmetry.space_group_name_H-M   'P 1'
#
loop_
_entity.id
_entity.type
_entity.pdbx_description
1 polymer ?
#
loop_
_entity_poly.entity_id
_entity_poly.type
_entity_poly.pdbx_seq_one_letter_code
_entity_poly.pdbx_strand_id
1 'polypeptide(L)'
;MKNMTLEHIAAVCGGTYIGNEEDKTREIQGAVIDSRLVEKDYLFIPVRGEKVDGHSFIPSVFEKGALAVFSEEKLENPAGPYILVENTLDAMKKIAADYRRGLDIKVVGITGSVGKTSTKEMIASVLAQKYNVLKTEGNLNNEIGLPLTIFKIREEHQVAVLEMGISEFGEMDRLSTMANPDICVITNIGLCHLENLITRDGILKAKTESFAHLTPDGIAVLNGDDDKLCDKKVVNGKPAVFYGIEKAAKVAETEEGTKTLAEKTVYATNVEAVDLTGTKAAIHYPSKETGGEVTMEVTIPIAGEHNVYNALAAVSVARELGLTCDEMKRGIESVQTIGGRSNLIHKNGITIIDDCYNANPVSMKASIDVLSNAPGRKIAVLGDMGELGAEEKQLHYMVGEHFAGKGIDALYCVGTLSQEIAKAVRTCSSKTEVHHYEDKADLIKDLVKEVQSGDTVLVKASHFMGFPEIVKELTK
;
A
#
# COMPACT_ATOMS: atom_id res chain seq x y z
N MET A 1 24.36 8.43 8.20
CA MET A 1 24.08 7.55 7.02
C MET A 1 25.44 7.14 6.45
N LYS A 2 25.75 5.86 6.46
CA LYS A 2 27.06 5.34 6.07
C LYS A 2 27.43 5.70 4.63
N ASN A 3 28.68 6.17 4.45
CA ASN A 3 29.25 6.57 3.16
C ASN A 3 28.54 7.77 2.47
N MET A 4 27.63 8.46 3.15
CA MET A 4 26.91 9.62 2.59
C MET A 4 27.60 10.93 3.00
N THR A 5 28.85 11.08 2.56
CA THR A 5 29.61 12.35 2.71
C THR A 5 29.09 13.41 1.72
N LEU A 6 29.29 14.69 2.02
CA LEU A 6 28.82 15.77 1.14
C LEU A 6 29.49 15.72 -0.24
N GLU A 7 30.76 15.32 -0.32
CA GLU A 7 31.47 15.12 -1.57
C GLU A 7 30.84 13.97 -2.39
N HIS A 8 30.56 12.81 -1.73
CA HIS A 8 29.92 11.67 -2.37
C HIS A 8 28.52 12.02 -2.88
N ILE A 9 27.71 12.68 -2.06
CA ILE A 9 26.37 13.15 -2.42
C ILE A 9 26.42 14.04 -3.66
N ALA A 10 27.35 15.02 -3.69
CA ALA A 10 27.51 15.91 -4.83
C ALA A 10 27.89 15.14 -6.11
N ALA A 11 28.80 14.19 -6.02
CA ALA A 11 29.20 13.35 -7.15
C ALA A 11 28.06 12.49 -7.67
N VAL A 12 27.31 11.83 -6.79
CA VAL A 12 26.17 10.95 -7.15
C VAL A 12 25.05 11.71 -7.83
N CYS A 13 24.66 12.86 -7.29
CA CYS A 13 23.57 13.63 -7.89
C CYS A 13 24.00 14.48 -9.11
N GLY A 14 25.30 14.57 -9.39
CA GLY A 14 25.85 15.44 -10.44
C GLY A 14 25.80 16.92 -10.08
N GLY A 15 25.76 17.22 -8.78
CA GLY A 15 25.74 18.58 -8.23
C GLY A 15 27.14 19.14 -8.00
N THR A 16 27.19 20.44 -7.69
CA THR A 16 28.42 21.13 -7.32
C THR A 16 28.40 21.43 -5.82
N TYR A 17 29.36 20.88 -5.09
CA TYR A 17 29.55 21.21 -3.68
C TYR A 17 30.10 22.65 -3.54
N ILE A 18 29.50 23.43 -2.67
CA ILE A 18 29.92 24.81 -2.34
C ILE A 18 29.93 24.94 -0.82
N GLY A 19 31.17 25.12 -0.26
CA GLY A 19 31.39 25.19 1.16
C GLY A 19 32.88 25.08 1.47
N ASN A 20 33.21 24.88 2.75
CA ASN A 20 34.62 24.70 3.19
C ASN A 20 35.08 23.24 2.92
N GLU A 21 36.39 23.02 2.85
CA GLU A 21 36.97 21.69 2.59
C GLU A 21 36.73 20.69 3.72
N GLU A 22 36.64 21.17 4.98
CA GLU A 22 36.49 20.32 6.15
C GLU A 22 35.14 19.59 6.20
N ASP A 23 34.06 20.22 5.69
CA ASP A 23 32.74 19.63 5.68
C ASP A 23 32.52 18.59 4.54
N LYS A 24 33.35 18.62 3.50
CA LYS A 24 33.25 17.71 2.36
C LYS A 24 33.16 16.22 2.75
N THR A 25 33.97 15.83 3.73
CA THR A 25 34.09 14.44 4.18
C THR A 25 33.15 14.08 5.31
N ARG A 26 32.34 15.02 5.77
CA ARG A 26 31.34 14.75 6.81
C ARG A 26 30.15 14.01 6.25
N GLU A 27 29.70 13.00 6.99
CA GLU A 27 28.51 12.21 6.64
C GLU A 27 27.24 12.86 7.20
N ILE A 28 26.19 12.88 6.39
CA ILE A 28 24.85 13.26 6.86
C ILE A 28 24.28 12.17 7.77
N GLN A 29 23.47 12.55 8.76
CA GLN A 29 22.76 11.62 9.64
C GLN A 29 21.36 11.29 9.14
N GLY A 30 20.78 12.12 8.29
CA GLY A 30 19.47 11.94 7.68
C GLY A 30 19.25 12.93 6.54
N ALA A 31 18.19 12.73 5.77
CA ALA A 31 17.77 13.65 4.74
C ALA A 31 16.24 13.84 4.80
N VAL A 32 15.79 15.09 4.75
CA VAL A 32 14.38 15.47 4.89
C VAL A 32 14.01 16.60 3.94
N ILE A 33 12.71 16.64 3.57
CA ILE A 33 12.12 17.73 2.79
C ILE A 33 11.31 18.71 3.66
N ASP A 34 10.95 18.33 4.88
CA ASP A 34 10.22 19.16 5.82
C ASP A 34 11.20 19.87 6.76
N SER A 35 11.26 21.21 6.67
CA SER A 35 12.14 22.03 7.50
C SER A 35 11.91 21.90 9.01
N ARG A 36 10.73 21.40 9.42
CA ARG A 36 10.38 21.16 10.83
C ARG A 36 11.06 19.93 11.39
N LEU A 37 11.41 18.96 10.53
CA LEU A 37 12.01 17.67 10.86
C LEU A 37 13.55 17.68 10.75
N VAL A 38 14.14 18.82 10.46
CA VAL A 38 15.61 18.95 10.41
C VAL A 38 16.20 18.79 11.80
N GLU A 39 17.16 17.89 11.90
CA GLU A 39 17.98 17.63 13.07
C GLU A 39 19.45 17.91 12.78
N LYS A 40 20.31 17.79 13.81
CA LYS A 40 21.75 18.00 13.67
C LYS A 40 22.35 17.06 12.62
N ASP A 41 23.19 17.62 11.76
CA ASP A 41 23.91 16.93 10.69
C ASP A 41 22.99 16.33 9.61
N TYR A 42 21.77 16.83 9.44
CA TYR A 42 20.87 16.45 8.36
C TYR A 42 21.16 17.20 7.05
N LEU A 43 20.82 16.57 5.93
CA LEU A 43 20.66 17.21 4.62
C LEU A 43 19.22 17.69 4.48
N PHE A 44 19.02 18.97 4.28
CA PHE A 44 17.71 19.50 3.92
C PHE A 44 17.56 19.57 2.40
N ILE A 45 16.46 19.05 1.89
CA ILE A 45 16.12 18.99 0.46
C ILE A 45 14.91 19.89 0.23
N PRO A 46 15.09 21.15 -0.18
CA PRO A 46 13.98 22.04 -0.46
C PRO A 46 13.20 21.57 -1.69
N VAL A 47 11.88 21.59 -1.60
CA VAL A 47 10.97 21.25 -2.70
C VAL A 47 10.14 22.47 -3.06
N ARG A 48 10.01 22.78 -4.35
CA ARG A 48 9.10 23.81 -4.84
C ARG A 48 7.68 23.25 -4.88
N GLY A 49 6.85 23.63 -3.93
CA GLY A 49 5.44 23.26 -3.88
C GLY A 49 4.55 24.33 -4.55
N GLU A 50 3.30 23.99 -4.79
CA GLU A 50 2.33 24.92 -5.40
C GLU A 50 2.10 26.22 -4.61
N LYS A 51 2.18 26.15 -3.28
CA LYS A 51 1.89 27.29 -2.38
C LYS A 51 3.13 27.86 -1.70
N VAL A 52 4.18 27.05 -1.54
CA VAL A 52 5.37 27.43 -0.76
C VAL A 52 6.59 26.86 -1.45
N ASP A 53 7.62 27.69 -1.65
CA ASP A 53 8.94 27.27 -2.08
C ASP A 53 9.79 26.89 -0.86
N GLY A 54 10.22 25.62 -0.79
CA GLY A 54 11.04 25.09 0.29
C GLY A 54 12.40 25.80 0.44
N HIS A 55 12.92 26.45 -0.62
CA HIS A 55 14.17 27.19 -0.58
C HIS A 55 14.12 28.37 0.40
N SER A 56 12.94 28.94 0.67
CA SER A 56 12.76 30.01 1.66
C SER A 56 13.12 29.58 3.10
N PHE A 57 13.13 28.29 3.40
CA PHE A 57 13.49 27.78 4.72
C PHE A 57 14.99 27.53 4.93
N ILE A 58 15.83 27.69 3.89
CA ILE A 58 17.29 27.42 3.96
C ILE A 58 17.97 28.14 5.15
N PRO A 59 17.75 29.45 5.43
CA PRO A 59 18.38 30.08 6.58
C PRO A 59 18.00 29.40 7.91
N SER A 60 16.72 29.10 8.10
CA SER A 60 16.20 28.54 9.36
C SER A 60 16.64 27.10 9.63
N VAL A 61 16.90 26.30 8.59
CA VAL A 61 17.36 24.91 8.79
C VAL A 61 18.81 24.85 9.21
N PHE A 62 19.66 25.79 8.81
CA PHE A 62 21.02 25.90 9.34
C PHE A 62 21.01 26.27 10.83
N GLU A 63 20.10 27.13 11.28
CA GLU A 63 19.94 27.45 12.71
C GLU A 63 19.55 26.20 13.54
N LYS A 64 18.84 25.23 12.91
CA LYS A 64 18.49 23.95 13.53
C LYS A 64 19.62 22.91 13.47
N GLY A 65 20.73 23.20 12.81
CA GLY A 65 21.91 22.32 12.75
C GLY A 65 21.98 21.44 11.50
N ALA A 66 21.29 21.79 10.40
CA ALA A 66 21.52 21.12 9.13
C ALA A 66 23.00 21.13 8.76
N LEU A 67 23.53 20.00 8.32
CA LEU A 67 24.92 19.92 7.83
C LEU A 67 25.06 20.61 6.47
N ALA A 68 24.10 20.37 5.59
CA ALA A 68 24.06 20.95 4.26
C ALA A 68 22.62 21.04 3.74
N VAL A 69 22.46 21.79 2.65
CA VAL A 69 21.21 21.85 1.92
C VAL A 69 21.43 21.60 0.42
N PHE A 70 20.42 21.10 -0.29
CA PHE A 70 20.38 21.26 -1.72
C PHE A 70 19.87 22.66 -2.10
N SER A 71 20.29 23.16 -3.25
CA SER A 71 19.76 24.40 -3.82
C SER A 71 19.74 24.31 -5.35
N GLU A 72 18.68 24.81 -5.97
CA GLU A 72 18.60 24.97 -7.43
C GLU A 72 19.19 26.29 -7.91
N GLU A 73 19.54 27.15 -6.98
CA GLU A 73 20.12 28.49 -7.25
C GLU A 73 21.39 28.72 -6.42
N LYS A 74 22.28 29.56 -6.95
CA LYS A 74 23.46 30.00 -6.18
C LYS A 74 23.01 30.83 -5.00
N LEU A 75 23.40 30.43 -3.78
CA LEU A 75 23.07 31.13 -2.56
C LEU A 75 24.06 32.26 -2.32
N GLU A 76 23.55 33.47 -1.98
CA GLU A 76 24.33 34.60 -1.53
C GLU A 76 24.58 34.50 -0.02
N ASN A 77 25.87 34.48 0.38
CA ASN A 77 26.29 34.36 1.79
C ASN A 77 25.59 33.26 2.60
N PRO A 78 25.64 31.97 2.14
CA PRO A 78 24.97 30.88 2.85
C PRO A 78 25.54 30.69 4.24
N ALA A 79 24.71 30.34 5.21
CA ALA A 79 25.09 30.07 6.59
C ALA A 79 25.86 28.76 6.78
N GLY A 80 25.89 27.90 5.75
CA GLY A 80 26.60 26.61 5.74
C GLY A 80 26.77 26.07 4.33
N PRO A 81 27.37 24.88 4.17
CA PRO A 81 27.65 24.28 2.88
C PRO A 81 26.32 23.90 2.15
N TYR A 82 26.37 23.98 0.85
CA TYR A 82 25.26 23.52 0.02
C TYR A 82 25.73 22.79 -1.26
N ILE A 83 24.87 22.00 -1.82
CA ILE A 83 25.10 21.31 -3.09
C ILE A 83 24.15 21.93 -4.12
N LEU A 84 24.70 22.61 -5.11
CA LEU A 84 23.97 23.20 -6.23
C LEU A 84 23.59 22.09 -7.22
N VAL A 85 22.33 21.94 -7.49
CA VAL A 85 21.75 20.93 -8.38
C VAL A 85 20.77 21.56 -9.37
N GLU A 86 20.48 20.90 -10.49
CA GLU A 86 19.46 21.37 -11.45
C GLU A 86 18.06 21.20 -10.89
N ASN A 87 17.78 20.07 -10.22
CA ASN A 87 16.50 19.76 -9.61
C ASN A 87 16.70 18.98 -8.32
N THR A 88 16.13 19.47 -7.22
CA THR A 88 16.32 18.89 -5.88
C THR A 88 15.65 17.53 -5.72
N LEU A 89 14.50 17.28 -6.37
CA LEU A 89 13.81 16.00 -6.33
C LEU A 89 14.56 14.92 -7.11
N ASP A 90 15.12 15.27 -8.27
CA ASP A 90 15.92 14.32 -9.06
C ASP A 90 17.23 14.00 -8.36
N ALA A 91 17.87 14.99 -7.72
CA ALA A 91 19.03 14.76 -6.87
C ALA A 91 18.69 13.83 -5.69
N MET A 92 17.56 14.04 -5.03
CA MET A 92 17.06 13.17 -3.95
C MET A 92 16.88 11.72 -4.41
N LYS A 93 16.27 11.49 -5.57
CA LYS A 93 16.07 10.14 -6.14
C LYS A 93 17.42 9.45 -6.42
N LYS A 94 18.38 10.17 -7.01
CA LYS A 94 19.72 9.63 -7.31
C LYS A 94 20.45 9.21 -6.05
N ILE A 95 20.48 10.06 -5.02
CA ILE A 95 21.18 9.74 -3.76
C ILE A 95 20.47 8.63 -2.97
N ALA A 96 19.13 8.52 -3.06
CA ALA A 96 18.39 7.43 -2.45
C ALA A 96 18.71 6.07 -3.11
N ALA A 97 18.78 6.04 -4.44
CA ALA A 97 19.16 4.85 -5.19
C ALA A 97 20.61 4.41 -4.88
N ASP A 98 21.54 5.36 -4.78
CA ASP A 98 22.93 5.09 -4.44
C ASP A 98 23.07 4.59 -3.01
N TYR A 99 22.45 5.28 -2.04
CA TYR A 99 22.44 4.87 -0.64
C TYR A 99 21.89 3.44 -0.47
N ARG A 100 20.74 3.11 -1.14
CA ARG A 100 20.14 1.78 -1.11
C ARG A 100 21.11 0.70 -1.61
N ARG A 101 21.81 0.96 -2.73
CA ARG A 101 22.76 0.01 -3.32
C ARG A 101 23.99 -0.22 -2.44
N GLY A 102 24.38 0.77 -1.65
CA GLY A 102 25.49 0.67 -0.69
C GLY A 102 25.17 -0.12 0.57
N LEU A 103 23.91 -0.55 0.79
CA LEU A 103 23.49 -1.26 1.98
C LEU A 103 23.39 -2.77 1.72
N ASP A 104 23.95 -3.56 2.64
CA ASP A 104 23.78 -5.04 2.69
C ASP A 104 22.49 -5.39 3.42
N ILE A 105 21.37 -5.22 2.75
CA ILE A 105 20.02 -5.42 3.27
C ILE A 105 19.14 -6.07 2.22
N LYS A 106 18.24 -6.95 2.62
CA LYS A 106 17.21 -7.50 1.73
C LYS A 106 16.07 -6.51 1.55
N VAL A 107 15.61 -6.32 0.32
CA VAL A 107 14.48 -5.44 0.01
C VAL A 107 13.35 -6.22 -0.62
N VAL A 108 12.17 -6.06 -0.02
CA VAL A 108 10.89 -6.54 -0.55
C VAL A 108 10.13 -5.34 -1.10
N GLY A 109 10.01 -5.23 -2.42
CA GLY A 109 9.20 -4.22 -3.09
C GLY A 109 7.78 -4.73 -3.28
N ILE A 110 6.77 -3.92 -2.94
CA ILE A 110 5.36 -4.32 -3.03
C ILE A 110 4.59 -3.33 -3.88
N THR A 111 3.89 -3.83 -4.90
CA THR A 111 2.95 -3.04 -5.69
C THR A 111 1.66 -3.82 -5.96
N GLY A 112 0.71 -3.22 -6.65
CA GLY A 112 -0.57 -3.78 -7.03
C GLY A 112 -1.67 -2.75 -7.05
N SER A 113 -2.82 -3.11 -7.56
CA SER A 113 -3.97 -2.21 -7.62
C SER A 113 -4.60 -2.02 -6.23
N VAL A 114 -4.81 -3.11 -5.50
CA VAL A 114 -5.43 -3.16 -4.17
C VAL A 114 -4.56 -3.97 -3.22
N GLY A 115 -4.64 -3.66 -1.92
CA GLY A 115 -4.04 -4.46 -0.86
C GLY A 115 -2.56 -4.20 -0.58
N LYS A 116 -1.88 -3.30 -1.30
CA LYS A 116 -0.45 -2.98 -1.09
C LYS A 116 -0.08 -2.77 0.37
N THR A 117 -0.75 -1.86 1.04
CA THR A 117 -0.44 -1.49 2.42
C THR A 117 -0.72 -2.64 3.39
N SER A 118 -1.86 -3.33 3.25
CA SER A 118 -2.21 -4.48 4.10
C SER A 118 -1.23 -5.65 3.88
N THR A 119 -0.82 -5.90 2.63
CA THR A 119 0.22 -6.89 2.31
C THR A 119 1.57 -6.49 2.90
N LYS A 120 1.96 -5.22 2.81
CA LYS A 120 3.17 -4.67 3.43
C LYS A 120 3.18 -4.91 4.94
N GLU A 121 2.08 -4.60 5.62
CA GLU A 121 1.97 -4.81 7.06
C GLU A 121 2.06 -6.30 7.43
N MET A 122 1.37 -7.16 6.68
CA MET A 122 1.42 -8.60 6.89
C MET A 122 2.84 -9.16 6.69
N ILE A 123 3.51 -8.77 5.59
CA ILE A 123 4.89 -9.17 5.32
C ILE A 123 5.84 -8.66 6.42
N ALA A 124 5.71 -7.40 6.81
CA ALA A 124 6.56 -6.82 7.85
C ALA A 124 6.33 -7.49 9.21
N SER A 125 5.09 -7.80 9.60
CA SER A 125 4.75 -8.53 10.83
C SER A 125 5.37 -9.92 10.85
N VAL A 126 5.30 -10.64 9.74
CA VAL A 126 5.89 -11.98 9.61
C VAL A 126 7.41 -11.91 9.65
N LEU A 127 8.04 -11.03 8.88
CA LEU A 127 9.50 -10.91 8.85
C LEU A 127 10.09 -10.41 10.17
N ALA A 128 9.37 -9.59 10.92
CA ALA A 128 9.79 -9.11 12.24
C ALA A 128 9.92 -10.20 13.30
N GLN A 129 9.43 -11.42 13.03
CA GLN A 129 9.64 -12.57 13.93
C GLN A 129 11.10 -13.07 13.91
N LYS A 130 11.88 -12.67 12.90
CA LYS A 130 13.26 -13.12 12.73
C LYS A 130 14.24 -11.97 12.47
N TYR A 131 13.80 -10.90 11.82
CA TYR A 131 14.64 -9.82 11.31
C TYR A 131 14.29 -8.47 11.93
N ASN A 132 15.26 -7.56 11.97
CA ASN A 132 15.02 -6.14 12.21
C ASN A 132 14.52 -5.52 10.90
N VAL A 133 13.24 -5.15 10.85
CA VAL A 133 12.51 -4.78 9.63
C VAL A 133 12.23 -3.28 9.61
N LEU A 134 12.67 -2.59 8.57
CA LEU A 134 12.13 -1.28 8.18
C LEU A 134 10.96 -1.49 7.22
N LYS A 135 9.90 -0.70 7.34
CA LYS A 135 8.80 -0.69 6.36
C LYS A 135 8.40 0.73 5.99
N THR A 136 7.79 0.89 4.82
CA THR A 136 7.16 2.16 4.42
C THR A 136 6.10 2.58 5.43
N GLU A 137 6.21 3.78 5.96
CA GLU A 137 5.24 4.38 6.87
C GLU A 137 4.16 5.15 6.10
N GLY A 138 2.92 5.08 6.57
CA GLY A 138 1.80 5.79 5.96
C GLY A 138 1.67 5.49 4.46
N ASN A 139 1.65 6.55 3.66
CA ASN A 139 1.56 6.52 2.19
C ASN A 139 2.86 7.03 1.51
N LEU A 140 4.02 6.89 2.16
CA LEU A 140 5.33 7.27 1.60
C LEU A 140 5.79 6.29 0.52
N ASN A 141 4.95 6.06 -0.50
CA ASN A 141 5.09 5.03 -1.52
C ASN A 141 5.26 5.57 -2.94
N ASN A 142 5.33 6.89 -3.12
CA ASN A 142 5.55 7.57 -4.40
C ASN A 142 7.00 8.06 -4.55
N GLU A 143 7.28 8.79 -5.64
CA GLU A 143 8.63 9.29 -5.98
C GLU A 143 9.24 10.28 -4.97
N ILE A 144 8.43 10.81 -4.04
CA ILE A 144 8.92 11.65 -2.93
C ILE A 144 9.02 10.81 -1.65
N GLY A 145 8.02 9.98 -1.35
CA GLY A 145 7.95 9.23 -0.11
C GLY A 145 8.92 8.05 -0.04
N LEU A 146 9.14 7.35 -1.16
CA LEU A 146 10.05 6.21 -1.19
C LEU A 146 11.51 6.60 -0.87
N PRO A 147 12.10 7.66 -1.47
CA PRO A 147 13.43 8.14 -1.05
C PRO A 147 13.52 8.45 0.44
N LEU A 148 12.51 9.12 0.99
CA LEU A 148 12.48 9.44 2.43
C LEU A 148 12.41 8.18 3.30
N THR A 149 11.74 7.14 2.84
CA THR A 149 11.73 5.83 3.50
C THR A 149 13.11 5.17 3.42
N ILE A 150 13.76 5.20 2.26
CA ILE A 150 15.10 4.66 2.06
C ILE A 150 16.12 5.37 2.96
N PHE A 151 16.04 6.69 3.12
CA PHE A 151 16.93 7.45 4.01
C PHE A 151 16.77 7.10 5.50
N LYS A 152 15.71 6.40 5.89
CA LYS A 152 15.54 5.86 7.25
C LYS A 152 16.23 4.51 7.48
N ILE A 153 16.69 3.84 6.43
CA ILE A 153 17.41 2.58 6.56
C ILE A 153 18.75 2.83 7.32
N ARG A 154 19.08 1.94 8.25
CA ARG A 154 20.32 1.95 9.04
C ARG A 154 20.95 0.56 8.99
N GLU A 155 22.20 0.46 9.44
CA GLU A 155 22.99 -0.80 9.43
C GLU A 155 22.36 -1.92 10.28
N GLU A 156 21.60 -1.57 11.30
CA GLU A 156 20.88 -2.56 12.11
C GLU A 156 19.67 -3.21 11.40
N HIS A 157 19.14 -2.59 10.35
CA HIS A 157 18.05 -3.17 9.58
C HIS A 157 18.56 -4.30 8.67
N GLN A 158 17.87 -5.43 8.70
CA GLN A 158 18.21 -6.61 7.90
C GLN A 158 17.30 -6.77 6.69
N VAL A 159 16.07 -6.26 6.79
CA VAL A 159 15.08 -6.28 5.71
C VAL A 159 14.37 -4.92 5.63
N ALA A 160 14.16 -4.43 4.41
CA ALA A 160 13.27 -3.30 4.15
C ALA A 160 12.05 -3.76 3.32
N VAL A 161 10.84 -3.40 3.77
CA VAL A 161 9.58 -3.70 3.07
C VAL A 161 9.05 -2.39 2.51
N LEU A 162 9.22 -2.19 1.20
CA LEU A 162 8.99 -0.93 0.50
C LEU A 162 7.73 -1.01 -0.36
N GLU A 163 6.73 -0.20 -0.01
CA GLU A 163 5.52 -0.05 -0.81
C GLU A 163 5.80 0.90 -1.99
N MET A 164 5.41 0.49 -3.19
CA MET A 164 5.59 1.24 -4.45
C MET A 164 4.22 1.49 -5.10
N GLY A 165 3.73 2.71 -4.98
CA GLY A 165 2.46 3.17 -5.54
C GLY A 165 2.68 4.01 -6.79
N ILE A 166 1.90 3.73 -7.85
CA ILE A 166 1.98 4.44 -9.13
C ILE A 166 0.60 4.86 -9.61
N SER A 167 0.57 5.96 -10.34
CA SER A 167 -0.60 6.48 -11.04
C SER A 167 -0.37 6.59 -12.57
N GLU A 168 0.89 6.62 -13.03
CA GLU A 168 1.28 6.85 -14.43
C GLU A 168 2.34 5.86 -14.90
N PHE A 169 2.53 5.76 -16.23
CA PHE A 169 3.61 4.99 -16.83
C PHE A 169 4.98 5.58 -16.48
N GLY A 170 5.98 4.71 -16.29
CA GLY A 170 7.37 5.09 -15.96
C GLY A 170 7.60 5.43 -14.49
N GLU A 171 6.57 5.64 -13.66
CA GLU A 171 6.76 5.84 -12.23
C GLU A 171 7.33 4.59 -11.55
N MET A 172 6.84 3.40 -11.94
CA MET A 172 7.33 2.14 -11.37
C MET A 172 8.79 1.88 -11.73
N ASP A 173 9.21 2.23 -12.94
CA ASP A 173 10.61 2.16 -13.36
C ASP A 173 11.50 3.00 -12.43
N ARG A 174 11.11 4.25 -12.15
CA ARG A 174 11.83 5.14 -11.24
C ARG A 174 11.82 4.66 -9.79
N LEU A 175 10.67 4.20 -9.29
CA LEU A 175 10.54 3.67 -7.93
C LEU A 175 11.38 2.40 -7.74
N SER A 176 11.29 1.46 -8.67
CA SER A 176 12.04 0.21 -8.57
C SER A 176 13.53 0.39 -8.80
N THR A 177 13.95 1.40 -9.58
CA THR A 177 15.37 1.80 -9.68
C THR A 177 15.92 2.22 -8.31
N MET A 178 15.13 2.96 -7.52
CA MET A 178 15.54 3.37 -6.16
C MET A 178 15.47 2.20 -5.17
N ALA A 179 14.41 1.40 -5.21
CA ALA A 179 14.21 0.29 -4.29
C ALA A 179 15.19 -0.86 -4.54
N ASN A 180 15.53 -1.16 -5.80
CA ASN A 180 16.35 -2.27 -6.26
C ASN A 180 16.03 -3.57 -5.48
N PRO A 181 14.81 -4.12 -5.63
CA PRO A 181 14.29 -5.15 -4.75
C PRO A 181 14.93 -6.52 -4.98
N ASP A 182 15.09 -7.29 -3.92
CA ASP A 182 15.41 -8.72 -3.97
C ASP A 182 14.15 -9.57 -4.21
N ILE A 183 13.00 -9.11 -3.72
CA ILE A 183 11.71 -9.75 -3.92
C ILE A 183 10.72 -8.68 -4.37
N CYS A 184 10.04 -8.92 -5.51
CA CYS A 184 8.96 -8.05 -5.99
C CYS A 184 7.62 -8.76 -5.81
N VAL A 185 6.71 -8.18 -5.04
CA VAL A 185 5.36 -8.68 -4.81
C VAL A 185 4.37 -7.84 -5.62
N ILE A 186 3.54 -8.49 -6.46
CA ILE A 186 2.40 -7.83 -7.09
C ILE A 186 1.12 -8.47 -6.59
N THR A 187 0.29 -7.69 -5.89
CA THR A 187 -0.91 -8.21 -5.24
C THR A 187 -2.03 -8.56 -6.21
N ASN A 188 -2.30 -7.69 -7.16
CA ASN A 188 -3.32 -7.87 -8.22
C ASN A 188 -3.26 -6.77 -9.28
N ILE A 189 -3.93 -7.00 -10.41
CA ILE A 189 -4.15 -6.06 -11.51
C ILE A 189 -5.66 -5.78 -11.63
N GLY A 190 -6.13 -4.88 -10.78
CA GLY A 190 -7.53 -4.45 -10.73
C GLY A 190 -7.74 -3.10 -11.44
N LEU A 191 -8.96 -2.59 -11.32
CA LEU A 191 -9.39 -1.32 -11.89
C LEU A 191 -8.99 -0.15 -10.97
N CYS A 192 -7.81 0.40 -11.17
CA CYS A 192 -7.32 1.60 -10.48
C CYS A 192 -6.54 2.47 -11.46
N HIS A 193 -6.54 3.79 -11.25
CA HIS A 193 -5.82 4.75 -12.10
C HIS A 193 -6.10 4.60 -13.60
N LEU A 194 -7.34 4.19 -13.94
CA LEU A 194 -7.76 3.98 -15.34
C LEU A 194 -7.70 5.26 -16.16
N GLU A 195 -7.81 6.41 -15.54
CA GLU A 195 -7.68 7.71 -16.19
C GLU A 195 -6.31 7.84 -16.90
N ASN A 196 -5.23 7.40 -16.27
CA ASN A 196 -3.87 7.52 -16.81
C ASN A 196 -3.35 6.24 -17.48
N LEU A 197 -3.72 5.06 -16.93
CA LEU A 197 -3.22 3.76 -17.41
C LEU A 197 -4.17 3.09 -18.41
N ILE A 198 -5.35 3.68 -18.65
CA ILE A 198 -6.34 3.41 -19.70
C ILE A 198 -7.01 2.03 -19.57
N THR A 199 -6.24 0.96 -19.44
CA THR A 199 -6.74 -0.43 -19.43
C THR A 199 -6.05 -1.26 -18.34
N ARG A 200 -6.62 -2.43 -18.00
CA ARG A 200 -5.94 -3.41 -17.13
C ARG A 200 -4.60 -3.87 -17.70
N ASP A 201 -4.44 -3.95 -19.02
CA ASP A 201 -3.16 -4.26 -19.64
C ASP A 201 -2.16 -3.13 -19.49
N GLY A 202 -2.61 -1.87 -19.53
CA GLY A 202 -1.79 -0.71 -19.19
C GLY A 202 -1.33 -0.76 -17.73
N ILE A 203 -2.23 -1.11 -16.80
CA ILE A 203 -1.90 -1.29 -15.39
C ILE A 203 -0.90 -2.43 -15.19
N LEU A 204 -1.09 -3.57 -15.87
CA LEU A 204 -0.13 -4.69 -15.86
C LEU A 204 1.23 -4.23 -16.35
N LYS A 205 1.28 -3.57 -17.51
CA LYS A 205 2.52 -3.05 -18.09
C LYS A 205 3.25 -2.12 -17.14
N ALA A 206 2.55 -1.13 -16.59
CA ALA A 206 3.14 -0.16 -15.67
C ALA A 206 3.69 -0.84 -14.40
N LYS A 207 2.93 -1.76 -13.77
CA LYS A 207 3.38 -2.42 -12.53
C LYS A 207 4.52 -3.41 -12.76
N THR A 208 4.57 -4.07 -13.90
CA THR A 208 5.65 -5.01 -14.25
C THR A 208 6.94 -4.34 -14.69
N GLU A 209 7.00 -3.01 -14.85
CA GLU A 209 8.26 -2.27 -14.98
C GLU A 209 9.21 -2.56 -13.80
N SER A 210 8.66 -2.86 -12.61
CA SER A 210 9.44 -3.25 -11.42
C SER A 210 10.34 -4.46 -11.62
N PHE A 211 10.03 -5.33 -12.57
CA PHE A 211 10.83 -6.54 -12.83
C PHE A 211 12.21 -6.23 -13.42
N ALA A 212 12.34 -5.11 -14.15
CA ALA A 212 13.60 -4.70 -14.75
C ALA A 212 14.69 -4.38 -13.72
N HIS A 213 14.29 -4.03 -12.50
CA HIS A 213 15.18 -3.58 -11.43
C HIS A 213 15.30 -4.58 -10.26
N LEU A 214 14.80 -5.80 -10.42
CA LEU A 214 15.11 -6.90 -9.51
C LEU A 214 16.62 -7.13 -9.47
N THR A 215 17.16 -7.41 -8.28
CA THR A 215 18.55 -7.85 -8.17
C THR A 215 18.81 -9.11 -9.01
N PRO A 216 20.05 -9.45 -9.36
CA PRO A 216 20.34 -10.61 -10.20
C PRO A 216 19.76 -11.93 -9.66
N ASP A 217 19.68 -12.05 -8.33
CA ASP A 217 19.06 -13.19 -7.66
C ASP A 217 17.60 -12.96 -7.25
N GLY A 218 17.04 -11.83 -7.64
CA GLY A 218 15.70 -11.43 -7.28
C GLY A 218 14.61 -12.32 -7.86
N ILE A 219 13.47 -12.38 -7.17
CA ILE A 219 12.30 -13.20 -7.53
C ILE A 219 11.02 -12.36 -7.56
N ALA A 220 10.06 -12.81 -8.36
CA ALA A 220 8.71 -12.28 -8.38
C ALA A 220 7.77 -13.19 -7.59
N VAL A 221 6.96 -12.59 -6.70
CA VAL A 221 5.89 -13.25 -5.93
C VAL A 221 4.57 -12.68 -6.43
N LEU A 222 3.74 -13.50 -7.06
CA LEU A 222 2.59 -13.06 -7.83
C LEU A 222 1.31 -13.77 -7.39
N ASN A 223 0.20 -13.05 -7.39
CA ASN A 223 -1.10 -13.64 -7.19
C ASN A 223 -1.48 -14.53 -8.39
N GLY A 224 -1.53 -15.83 -8.17
CA GLY A 224 -1.85 -16.84 -9.20
C GLY A 224 -3.33 -16.92 -9.56
N ASP A 225 -4.21 -16.30 -8.75
CA ASP A 225 -5.64 -16.19 -9.02
C ASP A 225 -5.99 -14.90 -9.80
N ASP A 226 -5.00 -14.06 -10.08
CA ASP A 226 -5.16 -12.88 -10.94
C ASP A 226 -4.96 -13.27 -12.42
N ASP A 227 -5.95 -13.01 -13.25
CA ASP A 227 -6.00 -13.37 -14.66
C ASP A 227 -4.93 -12.68 -15.54
N LYS A 228 -4.41 -11.54 -15.11
CA LYS A 228 -3.33 -10.82 -15.80
C LYS A 228 -1.94 -11.26 -15.33
N LEU A 229 -1.79 -11.59 -14.05
CA LEU A 229 -0.51 -12.01 -13.48
C LEU A 229 -0.17 -13.47 -13.77
N CYS A 230 -1.16 -14.36 -13.90
CA CYS A 230 -0.97 -15.82 -14.08
C CYS A 230 -0.10 -16.19 -15.30
N ASP A 231 0.04 -15.31 -16.28
CA ASP A 231 0.89 -15.52 -17.47
C ASP A 231 2.36 -15.15 -17.23
N LYS A 232 2.68 -14.46 -16.14
CA LYS A 232 4.07 -14.04 -15.82
C LYS A 232 4.85 -15.17 -15.15
N LYS A 233 4.87 -16.37 -15.78
CA LYS A 233 5.47 -17.59 -15.23
C LYS A 233 6.98 -17.52 -15.02
N VAL A 234 7.65 -16.69 -15.82
CA VAL A 234 9.10 -16.48 -15.76
C VAL A 234 9.39 -14.98 -15.75
N VAL A 235 10.15 -14.53 -14.77
CA VAL A 235 10.61 -13.14 -14.64
C VAL A 235 12.14 -13.15 -14.54
N ASN A 236 12.80 -12.43 -15.43
CA ASN A 236 14.27 -12.36 -15.53
C ASN A 236 14.95 -13.73 -15.56
N GLY A 237 14.35 -14.69 -16.28
CA GLY A 237 14.86 -16.06 -16.42
C GLY A 237 14.58 -17.00 -15.22
N LYS A 238 13.88 -16.52 -14.18
CA LYS A 238 13.53 -17.31 -13.01
C LYS A 238 12.03 -17.59 -12.94
N PRO A 239 11.61 -18.77 -12.46
CA PRO A 239 10.20 -19.05 -12.22
C PRO A 239 9.63 -18.06 -11.18
N ALA A 240 8.46 -17.50 -11.46
CA ALA A 240 7.71 -16.72 -10.48
C ALA A 240 7.12 -17.65 -9.40
N VAL A 241 7.03 -17.16 -8.18
CA VAL A 241 6.34 -17.84 -7.06
C VAL A 241 4.89 -17.41 -7.07
N PHE A 242 3.97 -18.31 -7.41
CA PHE A 242 2.55 -18.03 -7.39
C PHE A 242 1.92 -18.40 -6.06
N TYR A 243 1.08 -17.51 -5.54
CA TYR A 243 0.24 -17.75 -4.38
C TYR A 243 -1.26 -17.58 -4.71
N GLY A 244 -2.14 -18.20 -3.94
CA GLY A 244 -3.60 -18.06 -4.12
C GLY A 244 -4.40 -19.08 -3.33
N ILE A 245 -5.71 -19.12 -3.57
CA ILE A 245 -6.62 -20.05 -2.90
C ILE A 245 -6.75 -21.30 -3.76
N GLU A 246 -6.53 -22.49 -3.12
CA GLU A 246 -6.41 -23.80 -3.73
C GLU A 246 -5.20 -23.95 -4.68
N LYS A 247 -4.56 -25.13 -4.65
CA LYS A 247 -3.34 -25.42 -5.40
C LYS A 247 -3.53 -25.41 -6.90
N ALA A 248 -4.60 -26.05 -7.33
CA ALA A 248 -4.83 -26.31 -8.75
C ALA A 248 -5.08 -25.01 -9.53
N ALA A 249 -4.66 -25.00 -10.79
CA ALA A 249 -5.05 -23.96 -11.72
C ALA A 249 -6.56 -23.95 -11.88
N LYS A 250 -7.17 -22.78 -11.62
CA LYS A 250 -8.63 -22.58 -11.80
C LYS A 250 -8.90 -22.10 -13.22
N VAL A 251 -10.09 -22.38 -13.70
CA VAL A 251 -10.64 -21.77 -14.93
C VAL A 251 -11.50 -20.60 -14.52
N ALA A 252 -11.18 -19.42 -15.02
CA ALA A 252 -11.91 -18.19 -14.72
C ALA A 252 -12.47 -17.57 -16.01
N GLU A 253 -13.66 -16.98 -15.91
CA GLU A 253 -14.19 -16.10 -16.94
C GLU A 253 -13.53 -14.73 -16.79
N THR A 254 -13.01 -14.21 -17.89
CA THR A 254 -12.32 -12.92 -17.96
C THR A 254 -12.93 -12.04 -19.05
N GLU A 255 -12.53 -10.79 -19.13
CA GLU A 255 -12.95 -9.88 -20.22
C GLU A 255 -12.59 -10.42 -21.62
N GLU A 256 -11.54 -11.26 -21.71
CA GLU A 256 -11.04 -11.85 -22.96
C GLU A 256 -11.60 -13.27 -23.21
N GLY A 257 -12.51 -13.76 -22.34
CA GLY A 257 -13.06 -15.11 -22.38
C GLY A 257 -12.51 -16.02 -21.28
N THR A 258 -12.67 -17.32 -21.45
CA THR A 258 -12.26 -18.32 -20.44
C THR A 258 -10.75 -18.48 -20.39
N LYS A 259 -10.16 -18.39 -19.21
CA LYS A 259 -8.72 -18.49 -18.99
C LYS A 259 -8.36 -19.48 -17.88
N THR A 260 -7.30 -20.25 -18.08
CA THR A 260 -6.72 -21.11 -17.06
C THR A 260 -5.66 -20.32 -16.27
N LEU A 261 -5.91 -20.12 -14.97
CA LEU A 261 -5.03 -19.40 -14.04
C LEU A 261 -3.79 -20.23 -13.69
N ALA A 262 -2.87 -19.65 -12.88
CA ALA A 262 -1.64 -20.34 -12.51
C ALA A 262 -1.88 -21.45 -11.46
N GLU A 263 -1.08 -22.50 -11.49
CA GLU A 263 -0.88 -23.40 -10.35
C GLU A 263 -0.07 -22.67 -9.26
N LYS A 264 -0.46 -22.83 -8.00
CA LYS A 264 0.12 -22.09 -6.88
C LYS A 264 1.19 -22.90 -6.17
N THR A 265 2.30 -22.24 -5.85
CA THR A 265 3.36 -22.76 -4.98
C THR A 265 2.99 -22.66 -3.51
N VAL A 266 2.37 -21.54 -3.12
CA VAL A 266 1.86 -21.28 -1.78
C VAL A 266 0.35 -21.07 -1.89
N TYR A 267 -0.44 -21.86 -1.14
CA TYR A 267 -1.89 -21.79 -1.29
C TYR A 267 -2.62 -22.02 0.03
N ALA A 268 -3.87 -21.55 0.10
CA ALA A 268 -4.76 -21.76 1.23
C ALA A 268 -5.90 -22.71 0.88
N THR A 269 -6.33 -23.47 1.88
CA THR A 269 -7.58 -24.24 1.88
C THR A 269 -8.34 -23.96 3.17
N ASN A 270 -9.57 -24.47 3.29
CA ASN A 270 -10.40 -24.33 4.50
C ASN A 270 -10.50 -22.87 4.97
N VAL A 271 -10.76 -21.97 4.02
CA VAL A 271 -10.93 -20.54 4.33
C VAL A 271 -12.30 -20.33 4.95
N GLU A 272 -12.32 -19.93 6.22
CA GLU A 272 -13.54 -19.73 7.00
C GLU A 272 -13.50 -18.38 7.73
N ALA A 273 -14.56 -17.58 7.58
CA ALA A 273 -14.71 -16.35 8.33
C ALA A 273 -15.02 -16.64 9.82
N VAL A 274 -14.36 -15.91 10.71
CA VAL A 274 -14.62 -15.94 12.15
C VAL A 274 -15.25 -14.60 12.53
N ASP A 275 -16.52 -14.45 12.23
CA ASP A 275 -17.27 -13.19 12.37
C ASP A 275 -16.50 -12.01 11.73
N LEU A 276 -16.45 -10.87 12.43
CA LEU A 276 -15.64 -9.70 12.05
C LEU A 276 -14.21 -9.76 12.61
N THR A 277 -13.89 -10.74 13.45
CA THR A 277 -12.63 -10.76 14.20
C THR A 277 -11.49 -11.41 13.45
N GLY A 278 -11.76 -12.14 12.37
CA GLY A 278 -10.70 -12.77 11.60
C GLY A 278 -11.15 -13.76 10.54
N THR A 279 -10.15 -14.43 9.97
CA THR A 279 -10.33 -15.49 8.99
C THR A 279 -9.40 -16.65 9.31
N LYS A 280 -9.91 -17.88 9.40
CA LYS A 280 -9.12 -19.11 9.52
C LYS A 280 -8.75 -19.64 8.14
N ALA A 281 -7.56 -20.21 8.03
CA ALA A 281 -7.13 -20.89 6.82
C ALA A 281 -6.04 -21.94 7.14
N ALA A 282 -5.97 -22.97 6.31
CA ALA A 282 -4.84 -23.88 6.23
C ALA A 282 -3.93 -23.41 5.07
N ILE A 283 -2.71 -22.95 5.39
CA ILE A 283 -1.74 -22.49 4.40
C ILE A 283 -0.75 -23.62 4.11
N HIS A 284 -0.57 -23.93 2.82
CA HIS A 284 0.29 -24.99 2.30
C HIS A 284 1.44 -24.40 1.50
N TYR A 285 2.63 -24.94 1.69
CA TYR A 285 3.82 -24.52 0.92
C TYR A 285 4.89 -25.64 0.91
N PRO A 286 5.77 -25.72 -0.11
CA PRO A 286 6.86 -26.67 -0.12
C PRO A 286 7.98 -26.25 0.85
N SER A 287 8.43 -27.18 1.71
CA SER A 287 9.61 -26.97 2.58
C SER A 287 10.87 -26.86 1.73
N LYS A 288 11.72 -25.87 2.01
CA LYS A 288 13.05 -25.76 1.40
C LYS A 288 14.04 -26.79 1.91
N GLU A 289 13.84 -27.32 3.13
CA GLU A 289 14.73 -28.27 3.77
C GLU A 289 14.45 -29.70 3.32
N THR A 290 13.19 -30.11 3.27
CA THR A 290 12.79 -31.50 3.02
C THR A 290 12.20 -31.70 1.62
N GLY A 291 11.83 -30.65 0.92
CA GLY A 291 11.08 -30.71 -0.34
C GLY A 291 9.64 -31.20 -0.20
N GLY A 292 9.22 -31.63 1.01
CA GLY A 292 7.84 -32.03 1.31
C GLY A 292 6.90 -30.84 1.49
N GLU A 293 5.60 -31.09 1.37
CA GLU A 293 4.57 -30.08 1.63
C GLU A 293 4.37 -29.87 3.14
N VAL A 294 4.35 -28.62 3.57
CA VAL A 294 4.04 -28.20 4.94
C VAL A 294 2.65 -27.60 4.96
N THR A 295 1.86 -27.95 5.96
CA THR A 295 0.55 -27.34 6.23
C THR A 295 0.60 -26.59 7.55
N MET A 296 0.15 -25.34 7.54
CA MET A 296 0.12 -24.43 8.68
C MET A 296 -1.29 -23.89 8.89
N GLU A 297 -1.94 -24.32 9.98
CA GLU A 297 -3.23 -23.77 10.40
C GLU A 297 -3.02 -22.41 11.05
N VAL A 298 -3.71 -21.36 10.57
CA VAL A 298 -3.58 -19.99 11.05
C VAL A 298 -4.92 -19.33 11.27
N THR A 299 -4.98 -18.40 12.21
CA THR A 299 -6.07 -17.44 12.36
C THR A 299 -5.54 -16.03 12.05
N ILE A 300 -5.96 -15.47 10.93
CA ILE A 300 -5.63 -14.09 10.53
C ILE A 300 -6.58 -13.17 11.32
N PRO A 301 -6.08 -12.26 12.19
CA PRO A 301 -6.94 -11.46 13.07
C PRO A 301 -7.58 -10.25 12.33
N ILE A 302 -7.90 -10.43 11.05
CA ILE A 302 -8.54 -9.44 10.19
C ILE A 302 -9.53 -10.18 9.30
N ALA A 303 -10.80 -9.73 9.32
CA ALA A 303 -11.85 -10.36 8.54
C ALA A 303 -11.68 -10.15 7.03
N GLY A 304 -12.14 -11.12 6.26
CA GLY A 304 -12.22 -11.08 4.80
C GLY A 304 -11.17 -11.93 4.08
N GLU A 305 -11.64 -12.62 3.04
CA GLU A 305 -10.82 -13.51 2.21
C GLU A 305 -9.60 -12.81 1.60
N HIS A 306 -9.71 -11.52 1.27
CA HIS A 306 -8.59 -10.73 0.76
C HIS A 306 -7.38 -10.68 1.73
N ASN A 307 -7.59 -10.84 3.05
CA ASN A 307 -6.51 -10.93 4.03
C ASN A 307 -5.82 -12.30 4.02
N VAL A 308 -6.48 -13.34 3.51
CA VAL A 308 -5.81 -14.62 3.23
C VAL A 308 -4.78 -14.44 2.12
N TYR A 309 -5.10 -13.70 1.06
CA TYR A 309 -4.11 -13.38 0.02
C TYR A 309 -2.93 -12.58 0.55
N ASN A 310 -3.17 -11.63 1.48
CA ASN A 310 -2.07 -10.90 2.14
C ASN A 310 -1.16 -11.84 2.95
N ALA A 311 -1.74 -12.81 3.67
CA ALA A 311 -0.99 -13.80 4.42
C ALA A 311 -0.22 -14.76 3.50
N LEU A 312 -0.81 -15.19 2.38
CA LEU A 312 -0.15 -16.04 1.38
C LEU A 312 1.06 -15.34 0.72
N ALA A 313 0.92 -14.06 0.39
CA ALA A 313 2.04 -13.25 -0.08
C ALA A 313 3.15 -13.17 0.98
N ALA A 314 2.79 -12.98 2.26
CA ALA A 314 3.76 -12.92 3.36
C ALA A 314 4.47 -14.26 3.57
N VAL A 315 3.76 -15.40 3.52
CA VAL A 315 4.36 -16.74 3.60
C VAL A 315 5.30 -16.99 2.42
N SER A 316 4.90 -16.56 1.21
CA SER A 316 5.76 -16.70 0.02
C SER A 316 7.09 -15.95 0.19
N VAL A 317 7.05 -14.70 0.68
CA VAL A 317 8.25 -13.89 0.95
C VAL A 317 9.07 -14.49 2.10
N ALA A 318 8.42 -14.84 3.21
CA ALA A 318 9.07 -15.36 4.41
C ALA A 318 9.79 -16.69 4.15
N ARG A 319 9.17 -17.57 3.37
CA ARG A 319 9.79 -18.82 2.91
C ARG A 319 11.08 -18.54 2.12
N GLU A 320 11.08 -17.55 1.24
CA GLU A 320 12.27 -17.19 0.47
C GLU A 320 13.39 -16.66 1.38
N LEU A 321 13.06 -15.96 2.45
CA LEU A 321 14.00 -15.46 3.44
C LEU A 321 14.30 -16.44 4.60
N GLY A 322 13.78 -17.67 4.52
CA GLY A 322 14.15 -18.77 5.43
C GLY A 322 13.55 -18.65 6.83
N LEU A 323 12.32 -18.15 6.96
CA LEU A 323 11.57 -18.20 8.21
C LEU A 323 11.03 -19.63 8.44
N THR A 324 10.94 -20.01 9.70
CA THR A 324 10.30 -21.27 10.12
C THR A 324 8.77 -21.15 10.09
N CYS A 325 8.09 -22.30 10.11
CA CYS A 325 6.63 -22.38 10.18
C CYS A 325 6.08 -21.61 11.40
N ASP A 326 6.69 -21.79 12.57
CA ASP A 326 6.26 -21.14 13.81
C ASP A 326 6.47 -19.61 13.78
N GLU A 327 7.55 -19.12 13.17
CA GLU A 327 7.79 -17.70 12.98
C GLU A 327 6.74 -17.11 12.04
N MET A 328 6.46 -17.76 10.91
CA MET A 328 5.43 -17.32 9.97
C MET A 328 4.04 -17.27 10.63
N LYS A 329 3.67 -18.33 11.36
CA LYS A 329 2.40 -18.38 12.07
C LYS A 329 2.26 -17.24 13.09
N ARG A 330 3.24 -17.09 13.99
CA ARG A 330 3.21 -15.97 14.98
C ARG A 330 3.08 -14.60 14.31
N GLY A 331 3.80 -14.38 13.22
CA GLY A 331 3.76 -13.10 12.51
C GLY A 331 2.40 -12.81 11.89
N ILE A 332 1.74 -13.84 11.31
CA ILE A 332 0.38 -13.69 10.77
C ILE A 332 -0.62 -13.41 11.89
N GLU A 333 -0.58 -14.20 12.98
CA GLU A 333 -1.54 -14.09 14.10
C GLU A 333 -1.34 -12.82 14.95
N SER A 334 -0.19 -12.14 14.82
CA SER A 334 0.11 -10.89 15.54
C SER A 334 -0.07 -9.61 14.72
N VAL A 335 -0.47 -9.70 13.44
CA VAL A 335 -0.63 -8.52 12.60
C VAL A 335 -1.69 -7.57 13.17
N GLN A 336 -1.40 -6.27 13.12
CA GLN A 336 -2.32 -5.22 13.56
C GLN A 336 -2.95 -4.51 12.36
N THR A 337 -4.23 -4.14 12.48
CA THR A 337 -4.88 -3.27 11.51
C THR A 337 -4.36 -1.85 11.60
N ILE A 338 -4.42 -1.12 10.48
CA ILE A 338 -4.14 0.30 10.43
C ILE A 338 -5.47 1.04 10.31
N GLY A 339 -5.61 2.20 10.94
CA GLY A 339 -6.78 3.04 10.80
C GLY A 339 -7.13 3.32 9.34
N GLY A 340 -8.40 3.24 9.00
CA GLY A 340 -8.91 3.40 7.63
C GLY A 340 -8.75 2.16 6.73
N ARG A 341 -8.30 1.00 7.27
CA ARG A 341 -8.14 -0.23 6.49
C ARG A 341 -8.67 -1.44 7.25
N SER A 342 -9.95 -1.72 7.05
CA SER A 342 -10.69 -2.81 7.73
C SER A 342 -10.49 -2.79 9.26
N ASN A 343 -10.34 -1.60 9.83
CA ASN A 343 -10.08 -1.43 11.25
C ASN A 343 -11.41 -1.48 12.03
N LEU A 344 -11.48 -2.36 13.01
CA LEU A 344 -12.66 -2.50 13.85
C LEU A 344 -12.60 -1.55 15.06
N ILE A 345 -13.62 -0.73 15.21
CA ILE A 345 -13.77 0.18 16.35
C ILE A 345 -15.07 -0.18 17.08
N HIS A 346 -14.95 -0.52 18.37
CA HIS A 346 -16.12 -0.77 19.24
C HIS A 346 -16.33 0.43 20.15
N LYS A 347 -17.43 1.13 19.96
CA LYS A 347 -17.75 2.34 20.73
C LYS A 347 -19.27 2.50 20.88
N ASN A 348 -19.72 2.94 22.05
CA ASN A 348 -21.15 3.22 22.33
C ASN A 348 -22.10 2.06 21.99
N GLY A 349 -21.63 0.81 22.09
CA GLY A 349 -22.40 -0.38 21.76
C GLY A 349 -22.52 -0.67 20.25
N ILE A 350 -21.89 0.12 19.38
CA ILE A 350 -21.82 -0.13 17.94
C ILE A 350 -20.45 -0.68 17.55
N THR A 351 -20.42 -1.38 16.43
CA THR A 351 -19.19 -1.82 15.77
C THR A 351 -19.02 -1.03 14.47
N ILE A 352 -17.88 -0.35 14.29
CA ILE A 352 -17.55 0.37 13.06
C ILE A 352 -16.45 -0.39 12.33
N ILE A 353 -16.68 -0.70 11.06
CA ILE A 353 -15.66 -1.16 10.12
C ILE A 353 -15.11 0.08 9.42
N ASP A 354 -14.02 0.63 9.97
CA ASP A 354 -13.33 1.78 9.40
C ASP A 354 -12.44 1.31 8.23
N ASP A 355 -12.93 1.52 7.01
CA ASP A 355 -12.24 1.20 5.77
C ASP A 355 -12.22 2.41 4.81
N CYS A 356 -12.07 3.61 5.41
CA CYS A 356 -12.28 4.89 4.75
C CYS A 356 -11.00 5.53 4.17
N TYR A 357 -9.87 4.80 4.09
CA TYR A 357 -8.64 5.35 3.51
C TYR A 357 -8.75 5.61 2.01
N ASN A 358 -9.26 4.64 1.24
CA ASN A 358 -9.50 4.77 -0.20
C ASN A 358 -10.51 3.71 -0.68
N ALA A 359 -11.07 3.93 -1.86
CA ALA A 359 -12.05 3.03 -2.46
C ALA A 359 -11.83 2.82 -3.96
N ASN A 360 -12.10 1.60 -4.40
CA ASN A 360 -12.25 1.20 -5.79
C ASN A 360 -13.27 0.04 -5.85
N PRO A 361 -13.75 -0.37 -7.04
CA PRO A 361 -14.82 -1.37 -7.15
C PRO A 361 -14.50 -2.69 -6.44
N VAL A 362 -13.25 -3.17 -6.53
CA VAL A 362 -12.83 -4.45 -5.92
C VAL A 362 -12.84 -4.34 -4.39
N SER A 363 -12.23 -3.28 -3.85
CA SER A 363 -12.17 -3.08 -2.40
C SER A 363 -13.55 -2.76 -1.79
N MET A 364 -14.43 -2.07 -2.52
CA MET A 364 -15.82 -1.84 -2.09
C MET A 364 -16.56 -3.16 -1.92
N LYS A 365 -16.50 -4.04 -2.95
CA LYS A 365 -17.13 -5.35 -2.91
C LYS A 365 -16.62 -6.21 -1.76
N ALA A 366 -15.29 -6.24 -1.56
CA ALA A 366 -14.68 -6.99 -0.46
C ALA A 366 -15.16 -6.49 0.93
N SER A 367 -15.29 -5.17 1.13
CA SER A 367 -15.76 -4.60 2.40
C SER A 367 -17.27 -4.86 2.62
N ILE A 368 -18.07 -4.84 1.55
CA ILE A 368 -19.48 -5.23 1.59
C ILE A 368 -19.62 -6.71 2.00
N ASP A 369 -18.76 -7.59 1.48
CA ASP A 369 -18.73 -9.00 1.86
C ASP A 369 -18.36 -9.20 3.34
N VAL A 370 -17.42 -8.43 3.86
CA VAL A 370 -17.09 -8.43 5.30
C VAL A 370 -18.30 -7.98 6.12
N LEU A 371 -18.96 -6.87 5.75
CA LEU A 371 -20.15 -6.38 6.45
C LEU A 371 -21.28 -7.41 6.42
N SER A 372 -21.45 -8.15 5.30
CA SER A 372 -22.51 -9.14 5.17
C SER A 372 -22.44 -10.26 6.22
N ASN A 373 -21.24 -10.56 6.71
CA ASN A 373 -20.99 -11.56 7.76
C ASN A 373 -21.09 -10.99 9.18
N ALA A 374 -21.35 -9.69 9.34
CA ALA A 374 -21.47 -9.06 10.64
C ALA A 374 -22.72 -9.51 11.38
N PRO A 375 -22.69 -9.58 12.71
CA PRO A 375 -23.89 -9.78 13.52
C PRO A 375 -24.73 -8.50 13.59
N GLY A 376 -25.99 -8.65 13.96
CA GLY A 376 -26.92 -7.55 14.20
C GLY A 376 -27.38 -6.84 12.93
N ARG A 377 -27.87 -5.59 13.10
CA ARG A 377 -28.27 -4.72 12.01
C ARG A 377 -27.02 -4.17 11.31
N LYS A 378 -27.01 -4.22 9.98
CA LYS A 378 -25.88 -3.90 9.12
C LYS A 378 -26.17 -2.63 8.33
N ILE A 379 -25.28 -1.66 8.47
CA ILE A 379 -25.37 -0.35 7.83
C ILE A 379 -24.13 -0.13 6.97
N ALA A 380 -24.30 0.19 5.69
CA ALA A 380 -23.20 0.59 4.84
C ALA A 380 -23.24 2.10 4.59
N VAL A 381 -22.11 2.79 4.80
CA VAL A 381 -21.91 4.20 4.47
C VAL A 381 -20.88 4.27 3.37
N LEU A 382 -21.32 4.51 2.13
CA LEU A 382 -20.49 4.45 0.94
C LEU A 382 -20.44 5.80 0.21
N GLY A 383 -19.25 6.20 -0.22
CA GLY A 383 -19.06 7.42 -1.02
C GLY A 383 -18.50 7.13 -2.40
N ASP A 384 -18.15 8.21 -3.12
CA ASP A 384 -17.61 8.13 -4.46
C ASP A 384 -16.25 7.43 -4.50
N MET A 385 -16.02 6.72 -5.61
CA MET A 385 -14.73 6.15 -6.00
C MET A 385 -14.11 7.05 -7.08
N GLY A 386 -12.89 7.52 -6.86
CA GLY A 386 -12.16 8.36 -7.81
C GLY A 386 -11.32 7.57 -8.82
N GLU A 387 -10.79 8.26 -9.83
CA GLU A 387 -9.80 7.80 -10.80
C GLU A 387 -10.25 6.61 -11.67
N LEU A 388 -11.56 6.46 -11.89
CA LEU A 388 -12.14 5.35 -12.63
C LEU A 388 -12.32 5.65 -14.14
N GLY A 389 -12.07 6.88 -14.57
CA GLY A 389 -12.17 7.28 -15.97
C GLY A 389 -13.60 7.25 -16.52
N ALA A 390 -13.75 6.98 -17.80
CA ALA A 390 -15.04 7.11 -18.49
C ALA A 390 -16.14 6.14 -17.99
N GLU A 391 -15.77 5.03 -17.35
CA GLU A 391 -16.72 4.02 -16.87
C GLU A 391 -17.14 4.21 -15.42
N GLU A 392 -16.80 5.34 -14.78
CA GLU A 392 -17.02 5.59 -13.36
C GLU A 392 -18.45 5.31 -12.90
N LYS A 393 -19.47 5.72 -13.66
CA LYS A 393 -20.90 5.48 -13.34
C LYS A 393 -21.24 4.00 -13.35
N GLN A 394 -20.80 3.28 -14.39
CA GLN A 394 -21.05 1.84 -14.52
C GLN A 394 -20.37 1.06 -13.39
N LEU A 395 -19.15 1.43 -13.04
CA LEU A 395 -18.40 0.79 -11.96
C LEU A 395 -19.04 1.02 -10.58
N HIS A 396 -19.60 2.20 -10.33
CA HIS A 396 -20.41 2.47 -9.13
C HIS A 396 -21.70 1.62 -9.13
N TYR A 397 -22.39 1.53 -10.27
CA TYR A 397 -23.59 0.73 -10.41
C TYR A 397 -23.32 -0.76 -10.10
N MET A 398 -22.23 -1.33 -10.61
CA MET A 398 -21.80 -2.71 -10.35
C MET A 398 -21.48 -2.99 -8.86
N VAL A 399 -21.04 -2.00 -8.10
CA VAL A 399 -20.90 -2.13 -6.63
C VAL A 399 -22.27 -2.28 -5.98
N GLY A 400 -23.25 -1.50 -6.42
CA GLY A 400 -24.62 -1.61 -5.93
C GLY A 400 -25.31 -2.94 -6.32
N GLU A 401 -25.04 -3.48 -7.50
CA GLU A 401 -25.49 -4.83 -7.87
C GLU A 401 -24.91 -5.91 -6.94
N HIS A 402 -23.61 -5.80 -6.61
CA HIS A 402 -22.95 -6.73 -5.67
C HIS A 402 -23.54 -6.67 -4.26
N PHE A 403 -24.07 -5.53 -3.87
CA PHE A 403 -24.72 -5.33 -2.57
C PHE A 403 -26.01 -6.14 -2.43
N ALA A 404 -26.68 -6.43 -3.55
CA ALA A 404 -27.94 -7.16 -3.56
C ALA A 404 -27.79 -8.58 -2.98
N GLY A 405 -28.72 -8.97 -2.12
CA GLY A 405 -28.74 -10.30 -1.51
C GLY A 405 -27.73 -10.50 -0.35
N LYS A 406 -26.95 -9.48 0.03
CA LYS A 406 -25.97 -9.56 1.13
C LYS A 406 -26.58 -9.40 2.53
N GLY A 407 -27.90 -9.20 2.64
CA GLY A 407 -28.58 -9.08 3.93
C GLY A 407 -28.17 -7.83 4.73
N ILE A 408 -27.85 -6.74 4.04
CA ILE A 408 -27.52 -5.44 4.65
C ILE A 408 -28.80 -4.62 4.75
N ASP A 409 -29.07 -4.08 5.94
CA ASP A 409 -30.36 -3.47 6.29
C ASP A 409 -30.50 -2.05 5.75
N ALA A 410 -29.43 -1.25 5.80
CA ALA A 410 -29.44 0.13 5.34
C ALA A 410 -28.19 0.52 4.55
N LEU A 411 -28.38 1.38 3.55
CA LEU A 411 -27.32 1.98 2.75
C LEU A 411 -27.44 3.51 2.80
N TYR A 412 -26.40 4.18 3.21
CA TYR A 412 -26.22 5.63 3.18
C TYR A 412 -25.16 5.97 2.15
N CYS A 413 -25.54 6.64 1.09
CA CYS A 413 -24.61 7.08 0.05
C CYS A 413 -24.44 8.60 0.08
N VAL A 414 -23.23 9.10 -0.16
CA VAL A 414 -22.97 10.53 -0.35
C VAL A 414 -21.98 10.74 -1.50
N GLY A 415 -22.32 11.69 -2.35
CA GLY A 415 -21.55 12.09 -3.52
C GLY A 415 -22.32 11.91 -4.82
N THR A 416 -21.79 12.48 -5.89
CA THR A 416 -22.45 12.49 -7.20
C THR A 416 -22.48 11.12 -7.85
N LEU A 417 -21.40 10.35 -7.73
CA LEU A 417 -21.28 9.04 -8.39
C LEU A 417 -21.91 7.92 -7.56
N SER A 418 -21.89 8.03 -6.23
CA SER A 418 -22.49 7.05 -5.33
C SER A 418 -24.03 6.95 -5.47
N GLN A 419 -24.68 7.91 -6.13
CA GLN A 419 -26.07 7.78 -6.55
C GLN A 419 -26.32 6.55 -7.43
N GLU A 420 -25.33 6.11 -8.23
CA GLU A 420 -25.47 4.91 -9.07
C GLU A 420 -25.44 3.64 -8.22
N ILE A 421 -24.67 3.63 -7.09
CA ILE A 421 -24.74 2.55 -6.10
C ILE A 421 -26.16 2.48 -5.52
N ALA A 422 -26.67 3.62 -5.05
CA ALA A 422 -28.01 3.72 -4.46
C ALA A 422 -29.11 3.27 -5.45
N LYS A 423 -28.99 3.65 -6.72
CA LYS A 423 -29.92 3.27 -7.80
C LYS A 423 -29.90 1.76 -8.04
N ALA A 424 -28.72 1.14 -8.13
CA ALA A 424 -28.58 -0.30 -8.31
C ALA A 424 -29.19 -1.07 -7.13
N VAL A 425 -28.91 -0.65 -5.88
CA VAL A 425 -29.47 -1.29 -4.68
C VAL A 425 -30.98 -1.17 -4.64
N ARG A 426 -31.56 -0.01 -4.95
CA ARG A 426 -33.04 0.15 -5.06
C ARG A 426 -33.66 -0.75 -6.12
N THR A 427 -32.94 -1.05 -7.20
CA THR A 427 -33.40 -1.91 -8.28
C THR A 427 -33.33 -3.39 -7.91
N CYS A 428 -32.23 -3.80 -7.24
CA CYS A 428 -31.91 -5.21 -6.99
C CYS A 428 -32.28 -5.71 -5.59
N SER A 429 -32.57 -4.82 -4.62
CA SER A 429 -32.89 -5.17 -3.23
C SER A 429 -34.12 -4.41 -2.74
N SER A 430 -35.22 -5.12 -2.51
CA SER A 430 -36.45 -4.53 -1.97
C SER A 430 -36.50 -4.40 -0.46
N LYS A 431 -35.49 -4.94 0.25
CA LYS A 431 -35.45 -5.00 1.74
C LYS A 431 -34.47 -3.99 2.35
N THR A 432 -33.53 -3.49 1.57
CA THR A 432 -32.54 -2.53 2.05
C THR A 432 -33.12 -1.12 2.04
N GLU A 433 -33.03 -0.41 3.15
CA GLU A 433 -33.34 1.02 3.23
C GLU A 433 -32.23 1.82 2.57
N VAL A 434 -32.54 2.72 1.63
CA VAL A 434 -31.52 3.41 0.81
C VAL A 434 -31.69 4.91 0.89
N HIS A 435 -30.68 5.57 1.48
CA HIS A 435 -30.55 7.01 1.58
C HIS A 435 -29.40 7.50 0.69
N HIS A 436 -29.62 8.64 0.01
CA HIS A 436 -28.58 9.30 -0.78
C HIS A 436 -28.56 10.78 -0.45
N TYR A 437 -27.35 11.32 -0.26
CA TYR A 437 -27.10 12.70 0.12
C TYR A 437 -26.13 13.35 -0.87
N GLU A 438 -26.30 14.64 -1.08
CA GLU A 438 -25.33 15.45 -1.82
C GLU A 438 -24.23 15.99 -0.89
N ASP A 439 -24.60 16.26 0.38
CA ASP A 439 -23.71 16.80 1.40
C ASP A 439 -23.42 15.79 2.52
N LYS A 440 -22.14 15.67 2.88
CA LYS A 440 -21.68 14.76 3.94
C LYS A 440 -22.18 15.15 5.33
N ALA A 441 -22.34 16.45 5.60
CA ALA A 441 -22.82 16.93 6.91
C ALA A 441 -24.29 16.53 7.15
N ASP A 442 -25.12 16.54 6.12
CA ASP A 442 -26.51 16.08 6.21
C ASP A 442 -26.57 14.57 6.43
N LEU A 443 -25.73 13.78 5.73
CA LEU A 443 -25.60 12.34 5.98
C LEU A 443 -25.23 12.08 7.44
N ILE A 444 -24.18 12.73 7.95
CA ILE A 444 -23.71 12.56 9.34
C ILE A 444 -24.83 12.86 10.34
N LYS A 445 -25.53 13.96 10.15
CA LYS A 445 -26.62 14.40 11.03
C LYS A 445 -27.74 13.37 11.16
N ASP A 446 -28.07 12.70 10.06
CA ASP A 446 -29.13 11.69 10.06
C ASP A 446 -28.60 10.34 10.53
N LEU A 447 -27.43 9.92 10.07
CA LEU A 447 -26.79 8.66 10.46
C LEU A 447 -26.60 8.56 12.00
N VAL A 448 -26.11 9.63 12.65
CA VAL A 448 -25.89 9.63 14.10
C VAL A 448 -27.19 9.46 14.90
N LYS A 449 -28.35 9.89 14.37
CA LYS A 449 -29.65 9.69 15.02
C LYS A 449 -30.19 8.27 14.83
N GLU A 450 -29.88 7.65 13.70
CA GLU A 450 -30.43 6.35 13.28
C GLU A 450 -29.64 5.16 13.81
N VAL A 451 -28.33 5.34 14.04
CA VAL A 451 -27.45 4.26 14.53
C VAL A 451 -27.76 3.96 15.99
N GLN A 452 -27.91 2.67 16.30
CA GLN A 452 -28.28 2.16 17.62
C GLN A 452 -27.28 1.13 18.14
N SER A 453 -27.31 0.89 19.45
CA SER A 453 -26.52 -0.18 20.05
C SER A 453 -26.84 -1.54 19.41
N GLY A 454 -25.82 -2.29 19.04
CA GLY A 454 -25.91 -3.56 18.31
C GLY A 454 -25.72 -3.43 16.80
N ASP A 455 -25.68 -2.20 16.26
CA ASP A 455 -25.43 -2.00 14.82
C ASP A 455 -23.97 -2.22 14.46
N THR A 456 -23.76 -2.74 13.23
CA THR A 456 -22.45 -2.76 12.57
C THR A 456 -22.46 -1.80 11.37
N VAL A 457 -21.54 -0.84 11.36
CA VAL A 457 -21.48 0.25 10.38
C VAL A 457 -20.19 0.16 9.58
N LEU A 458 -20.27 -0.12 8.27
CA LEU A 458 -19.14 0.00 7.34
C LEU A 458 -19.03 1.45 6.85
N VAL A 459 -17.82 2.03 6.90
CA VAL A 459 -17.55 3.38 6.38
C VAL A 459 -16.46 3.29 5.31
N LYS A 460 -16.80 3.60 4.04
CA LYS A 460 -15.84 3.48 2.92
C LYS A 460 -16.09 4.46 1.77
N ALA A 461 -15.02 5.17 1.37
CA ALA A 461 -15.00 6.04 0.18
C ALA A 461 -13.55 6.29 -0.27
N SER A 462 -13.39 6.95 -1.41
CA SER A 462 -12.09 7.49 -1.82
C SER A 462 -11.60 8.57 -0.87
N HIS A 463 -10.28 8.71 -0.79
CA HIS A 463 -9.60 9.58 0.18
C HIS A 463 -10.10 11.04 0.17
N PHE A 464 -10.35 11.59 -1.02
CA PHE A 464 -10.80 12.99 -1.19
C PHE A 464 -12.18 13.27 -0.56
N MET A 465 -12.99 12.22 -0.29
CA MET A 465 -14.31 12.37 0.35
C MET A 465 -14.22 12.70 1.85
N GLY A 466 -13.06 12.52 2.48
CA GLY A 466 -12.83 12.86 3.88
C GLY A 466 -13.69 12.08 4.88
N PHE A 467 -13.92 10.78 4.63
CA PHE A 467 -14.76 9.90 5.46
C PHE A 467 -14.26 9.59 6.88
N PRO A 468 -12.96 9.82 7.25
CA PRO A 468 -12.56 9.77 8.65
C PRO A 468 -13.39 10.67 9.56
N GLU A 469 -14.01 11.75 9.04
CA GLU A 469 -14.92 12.60 9.79
C GLU A 469 -16.18 11.83 10.24
N ILE A 470 -16.76 10.97 9.39
CA ILE A 470 -17.93 10.14 9.74
C ILE A 470 -17.58 9.19 10.89
N VAL A 471 -16.43 8.51 10.79
CA VAL A 471 -15.93 7.61 11.84
C VAL A 471 -15.76 8.38 13.16
N LYS A 472 -15.18 9.59 13.11
CA LYS A 472 -15.00 10.45 14.28
C LYS A 472 -16.34 10.84 14.93
N GLU A 473 -17.35 11.20 14.13
CA GLU A 473 -18.67 11.57 14.65
C GLU A 473 -19.40 10.37 15.30
N LEU A 474 -19.33 9.18 14.70
CA LEU A 474 -19.89 7.96 15.27
C LEU A 474 -19.19 7.52 16.57
N THR A 475 -17.97 7.97 16.81
CA THR A 475 -17.17 7.61 18.00
C THR A 475 -17.22 8.66 19.12
N LYS A 476 -17.92 9.78 18.95
CA LYS A 476 -18.14 10.76 20.03
C LYS A 476 -19.06 10.20 21.09
#